data_64af823b5537e5fe6bd2b9cfe4983654
#
_entry.id   64af823b5537e5fe6bd2b9cfe4983654
#
_cell.length_a   1.000
_cell.length_b   1.000
_cell.length_c   1.000
_cell.angle_alpha   90.00
_cell.angle_beta   90.00
_cell.angle_gamma   90.00
#
_symmetry.space_group_name_H-M   'P 1'
#
loop_
_entity.id
_entity.type
_entity.pdbx_description
1 polymer ?
#
loop_
_entity_poly.entity_id
_entity_poly.type
_entity_poly.pdbx_seq_one_letter_code
_entity_poly.pdbx_strand_id
1 'polypeptide(L)'
;SDGAPVYVKWQVIWAAAFTTGVFCISAGLCADRYFGYLERIKALVEARGLGVYTDSTGEHINRIMGSAVVQALVGPEFKTSKLGQAKAINFIARLPDWISPETKRGAISLVGGLYGLSLGERCVYSMITLNIVVFGLWRVPRLLPTMARHFLHQPHSGKAYTMLTSMFSHATPVHLFFNMLSLWGTGILVTDVVPEEHFIAMYLSAGVISCLAMHIQSALYPAFAIGYLGASGGVYGLMGVVTVLYARNGKLSESFPLTSATMPILLLVSMASDCVGIAFKWRGVGYVAHLTGGILGVAYAEWYSGVWDKLVLSFMARHAKKDVAE
;
A
#
# COMPACT_ATOMS: atom_id res chain seq x y z
N SER A 1 20.78 -21.77 -21.28
CA SER A 1 19.99 -20.75 -21.98
C SER A 1 20.82 -19.47 -22.12
N ASP A 2 21.93 -19.65 -22.81
CA ASP A 2 22.97 -18.61 -22.87
C ASP A 2 22.64 -17.68 -24.03
N GLY A 3 22.35 -16.42 -23.74
CA GLY A 3 22.36 -15.34 -24.71
C GLY A 3 21.03 -14.74 -25.15
N ALA A 4 19.90 -15.09 -24.55
CA ALA A 4 18.66 -14.36 -24.84
C ALA A 4 18.77 -12.91 -24.32
N PRO A 5 18.45 -11.88 -25.14
CA PRO A 5 18.57 -10.49 -24.72
C PRO A 5 17.59 -10.17 -23.60
N VAL A 6 18.03 -9.35 -22.63
CA VAL A 6 17.13 -8.77 -21.61
C VAL A 6 16.49 -7.52 -22.21
N TYR A 7 15.16 -7.54 -22.33
CA TYR A 7 14.42 -6.43 -22.94
C TYR A 7 14.13 -5.33 -21.89
N VAL A 8 14.93 -4.26 -21.86
CA VAL A 8 14.80 -3.19 -20.86
C VAL A 8 13.74 -2.15 -21.28
N LYS A 9 13.70 -1.75 -22.56
CA LYS A 9 12.89 -0.64 -23.05
C LYS A 9 11.40 -0.77 -22.69
N TRP A 10 10.80 -1.92 -22.96
CA TRP A 10 9.37 -2.15 -22.68
C TRP A 10 9.06 -2.24 -21.18
N GLN A 11 9.97 -2.77 -20.37
CA GLN A 11 9.83 -2.80 -18.92
C GLN A 11 9.86 -1.41 -18.31
N VAL A 12 10.73 -0.53 -18.80
CA VAL A 12 10.77 0.88 -18.37
C VAL A 12 9.46 1.59 -18.74
N ILE A 13 9.01 1.45 -20.00
CA ILE A 13 7.75 2.07 -20.46
C ILE A 13 6.58 1.56 -19.61
N TRP A 14 6.49 0.24 -19.41
CA TRP A 14 5.42 -0.37 -18.64
C TRP A 14 5.45 0.10 -17.16
N ALA A 15 6.62 0.09 -16.52
CA ALA A 15 6.75 0.53 -15.12
C ALA A 15 6.38 2.01 -14.95
N ALA A 16 6.78 2.88 -15.88
CA ALA A 16 6.41 4.29 -15.88
C ALA A 16 4.88 4.46 -16.06
N ALA A 17 4.29 3.77 -17.04
CA ALA A 17 2.85 3.81 -17.27
C ALA A 17 2.06 3.26 -16.06
N PHE A 18 2.50 2.13 -15.49
CA PHE A 18 1.89 1.54 -14.30
C PHE A 18 1.96 2.50 -13.11
N THR A 19 3.14 3.02 -12.79
CA THR A 19 3.33 3.94 -11.65
C THR A 19 2.48 5.20 -11.81
N THR A 20 2.49 5.83 -12.99
CA THR A 20 1.65 6.99 -13.27
C THR A 20 0.16 6.62 -13.14
N GLY A 21 -0.25 5.50 -13.72
CA GLY A 21 -1.63 5.03 -13.68
C GLY A 21 -2.12 4.76 -12.27
N VAL A 22 -1.35 4.04 -11.46
CA VAL A 22 -1.75 3.73 -10.08
C VAL A 22 -1.83 4.98 -9.22
N PHE A 23 -0.92 5.96 -9.38
CA PHE A 23 -1.02 7.24 -8.68
C PHE A 23 -2.25 8.04 -9.11
N CYS A 24 -2.52 8.14 -10.41
CA CYS A 24 -3.70 8.87 -10.92
C CYS A 24 -5.02 8.22 -10.46
N ILE A 25 -5.14 6.89 -10.57
CA ILE A 25 -6.34 6.16 -10.14
C ILE A 25 -6.54 6.30 -8.63
N SER A 26 -5.50 6.07 -7.85
CA SER A 26 -5.57 6.19 -6.39
C SER A 26 -5.91 7.61 -5.94
N ALA A 27 -5.33 8.65 -6.57
CA ALA A 27 -5.66 10.03 -6.27
C ALA A 27 -7.11 10.38 -6.67
N GLY A 28 -7.61 9.83 -7.78
CA GLY A 28 -9.00 9.95 -8.19
C GLY A 28 -9.96 9.35 -7.18
N LEU A 29 -9.71 8.09 -6.76
CA LEU A 29 -10.53 7.41 -5.74
C LEU A 29 -10.52 8.16 -4.40
N CYS A 30 -9.35 8.68 -4.00
CA CYS A 30 -9.22 9.52 -2.81
C CYS A 30 -10.07 10.79 -2.94
N ALA A 31 -10.02 11.48 -4.09
CA ALA A 31 -10.80 12.67 -4.35
C ALA A 31 -12.31 12.39 -4.34
N ASP A 32 -12.78 11.31 -4.99
CA ASP A 32 -14.18 10.89 -5.00
C ASP A 32 -14.69 10.64 -3.57
N ARG A 33 -13.88 9.98 -2.76
CA ARG A 33 -14.20 9.72 -1.35
C ARG A 33 -14.31 11.02 -0.56
N TYR A 34 -13.36 11.91 -0.69
CA TYR A 34 -13.39 13.22 0.00
C TYR A 34 -14.56 14.07 -0.46
N PHE A 35 -14.86 14.07 -1.75
CA PHE A 35 -16.02 14.79 -2.27
C PHE A 35 -17.33 14.26 -1.69
N GLY A 36 -17.53 12.94 -1.66
CA GLY A 36 -18.68 12.32 -1.03
C GLY A 36 -18.81 12.65 0.47
N TYR A 37 -17.72 12.93 1.18
CA TYR A 37 -17.79 13.41 2.57
C TYR A 37 -18.22 14.84 2.69
N LEU A 38 -17.69 15.71 1.85
CA LEU A 38 -18.07 17.12 1.84
C LEU A 38 -19.57 17.28 1.59
N GLU A 39 -20.12 16.51 0.65
CA GLU A 39 -21.57 16.51 0.38
C GLU A 39 -22.40 16.04 1.58
N ARG A 40 -21.96 15.00 2.28
CA ARG A 40 -22.63 14.53 3.50
C ARG A 40 -22.57 15.57 4.63
N ILE A 41 -21.41 16.19 4.82
CA ILE A 41 -21.24 17.26 5.83
C ILE A 41 -22.16 18.44 5.49
N LYS A 42 -22.21 18.86 4.23
CA LYS A 42 -23.09 19.91 3.75
C LYS A 42 -24.57 19.58 4.05
N ALA A 43 -25.02 18.40 3.68
CA ALA A 43 -26.38 17.93 3.96
C ALA A 43 -26.70 17.89 5.47
N LEU A 44 -25.77 17.47 6.33
CA LEU A 44 -25.93 17.44 7.78
C LEU A 44 -26.00 18.84 8.39
N VAL A 45 -25.19 19.78 7.89
CA VAL A 45 -25.19 21.19 8.35
C VAL A 45 -26.49 21.87 7.96
N GLU A 46 -26.94 21.67 6.72
CA GLU A 46 -28.23 22.18 6.22
C GLU A 46 -29.42 21.61 7.02
N ALA A 47 -29.43 20.29 7.28
CA ALA A 47 -30.47 19.65 8.08
C ALA A 47 -30.54 20.16 9.54
N ARG A 48 -29.45 20.73 10.06
CA ARG A 48 -29.39 21.35 11.40
C ARG A 48 -29.65 22.85 11.40
N GLY A 49 -29.98 23.44 10.24
CA GLY A 49 -30.23 24.87 10.11
C GLY A 49 -28.98 25.76 10.30
N LEU A 50 -27.81 25.15 10.23
CA LEU A 50 -26.53 25.87 10.29
C LEU A 50 -26.19 26.34 8.88
N GLY A 51 -26.18 27.65 8.63
CA GLY A 51 -25.83 28.21 7.31
C GLY A 51 -24.44 27.76 6.87
N VAL A 52 -24.34 27.21 5.65
CA VAL A 52 -23.06 26.88 5.03
C VAL A 52 -22.51 28.15 4.38
N TYR A 53 -21.47 28.73 4.96
CA TYR A 53 -20.69 29.74 4.27
C TYR A 53 -19.80 29.01 3.24
N THR A 54 -20.25 28.97 1.99
CA THR A 54 -19.43 28.52 0.86
C THR A 54 -18.62 29.70 0.34
N ASP A 55 -17.39 29.81 0.75
CA ASP A 55 -16.44 30.64 0.04
C ASP A 55 -15.91 29.87 -1.18
N SER A 56 -15.89 30.56 -2.33
CA SER A 56 -15.51 30.02 -3.64
C SER A 56 -14.02 29.73 -3.82
N THR A 57 -13.22 29.83 -2.76
CA THR A 57 -11.77 29.64 -2.80
C THR A 57 -11.35 28.37 -2.07
N GLY A 58 -10.54 27.54 -2.72
CA GLY A 58 -10.04 26.25 -2.22
C GLY A 58 -9.25 26.31 -0.89
N GLU A 59 -8.99 27.48 -0.32
CA GLU A 59 -8.39 27.66 1.01
C GLU A 59 -9.29 27.15 2.14
N HIS A 60 -10.61 27.26 1.98
CA HIS A 60 -11.55 26.78 3.00
C HIS A 60 -11.60 25.24 3.07
N ILE A 61 -11.46 24.57 1.95
CA ILE A 61 -11.40 23.11 1.89
C ILE A 61 -10.17 22.59 2.65
N ASN A 62 -9.00 23.19 2.48
CA ASN A 62 -7.79 22.79 3.22
C ASN A 62 -7.90 23.05 4.72
N ARG A 63 -8.59 24.10 5.14
CA ARG A 63 -8.80 24.40 6.56
C ARG A 63 -9.84 23.47 7.19
N ILE A 64 -10.88 23.07 6.44
CA ILE A 64 -11.89 22.10 6.87
C ILE A 64 -11.27 20.69 6.92
N MET A 65 -10.50 20.30 5.92
CA MET A 65 -9.85 18.97 5.86
C MET A 65 -8.80 18.75 6.96
N GLY A 66 -8.14 19.83 7.43
CA GLY A 66 -7.19 19.79 8.55
C GLY A 66 -7.82 20.01 9.93
N SER A 67 -9.13 20.29 10.04
CA SER A 67 -9.73 20.64 11.31
C SER A 67 -10.14 19.41 12.12
N ALA A 68 -9.90 19.48 13.46
CA ALA A 68 -10.42 18.51 14.43
C ALA A 68 -11.95 18.31 14.32
N VAL A 69 -12.68 19.29 13.78
CA VAL A 69 -14.13 19.25 13.55
C VAL A 69 -14.48 18.23 12.46
N VAL A 70 -13.72 18.16 11.35
CA VAL A 70 -13.94 17.16 10.31
C VAL A 70 -13.57 15.77 10.82
N GLN A 71 -12.47 15.65 11.55
CA GLN A 71 -12.13 14.38 12.21
C GLN A 71 -13.18 13.94 13.22
N ALA A 72 -13.77 14.86 13.98
CA ALA A 72 -14.82 14.57 14.94
C ALA A 72 -16.18 14.25 14.30
N LEU A 73 -16.52 14.90 13.19
CA LEU A 73 -17.80 14.68 12.48
C LEU A 73 -17.76 13.46 11.55
N VAL A 74 -16.61 13.16 10.99
CA VAL A 74 -16.38 12.09 10.00
C VAL A 74 -15.83 10.84 10.67
N GLY A 75 -15.09 10.95 11.77
CA GLY A 75 -14.43 9.86 12.47
C GLY A 75 -15.32 8.68 12.90
N PRO A 76 -16.55 8.89 13.40
CA PRO A 76 -17.42 7.77 13.80
C PRO A 76 -18.11 7.04 12.64
N GLU A 77 -18.34 7.71 11.51
CA GLU A 77 -19.05 7.12 10.36
C GLU A 77 -18.13 6.28 9.46
N PHE A 78 -16.83 6.45 9.60
CA PHE A 78 -15.80 5.65 8.92
C PHE A 78 -15.65 4.23 9.46
N LYS A 79 -16.05 3.98 10.69
CA LYS A 79 -16.19 2.62 11.18
C LYS A 79 -17.32 1.99 10.37
N THR A 80 -16.97 1.08 9.47
CA THR A 80 -17.84 0.26 8.60
C THR A 80 -19.21 0.09 9.20
N SER A 81 -20.22 0.30 8.38
CA SER A 81 -21.61 0.43 8.78
C SER A 81 -21.97 -0.61 9.85
N LYS A 82 -22.41 -0.16 11.01
CA LYS A 82 -22.99 -1.01 12.07
C LYS A 82 -24.00 -2.01 11.50
N LEU A 83 -24.64 -1.65 10.39
CA LEU A 83 -25.56 -2.50 9.63
C LEU A 83 -24.86 -3.70 8.99
N GLY A 84 -23.66 -3.51 8.39
CA GLY A 84 -22.88 -4.60 7.80
C GLY A 84 -22.40 -5.57 8.87
N GLN A 85 -21.91 -5.06 10.00
CA GLN A 85 -21.54 -5.87 11.16
C GLN A 85 -22.73 -6.66 11.69
N ALA A 86 -23.88 -6.02 11.89
CA ALA A 86 -25.09 -6.67 12.35
C ALA A 86 -25.57 -7.76 11.39
N LYS A 87 -25.52 -7.53 10.06
CA LYS A 87 -25.86 -8.54 9.05
C LYS A 87 -24.92 -9.75 9.13
N ALA A 88 -23.61 -9.54 9.27
CA ALA A 88 -22.64 -10.62 9.40
C ALA A 88 -22.84 -11.43 10.70
N ILE A 89 -23.05 -10.76 11.83
CA ILE A 89 -23.36 -11.41 13.10
C ILE A 89 -24.65 -12.23 13.01
N ASN A 90 -25.71 -11.67 12.45
CA ASN A 90 -26.98 -12.37 12.26
C ASN A 90 -26.85 -13.59 11.32
N PHE A 91 -26.03 -13.48 10.28
CA PHE A 91 -25.73 -14.64 9.42
C PHE A 91 -25.01 -15.74 10.20
N ILE A 92 -23.98 -15.41 10.98
CA ILE A 92 -23.25 -16.39 11.80
C ILE A 92 -24.17 -17.05 12.85
N ALA A 93 -25.03 -16.26 13.48
CA ALA A 93 -25.97 -16.76 14.47
C ALA A 93 -26.97 -17.79 13.87
N ARG A 94 -27.30 -17.65 12.58
CA ARG A 94 -28.21 -18.54 11.84
C ARG A 94 -27.54 -19.75 11.20
N LEU A 95 -26.22 -19.92 11.38
CA LEU A 95 -25.53 -21.11 10.89
C LEU A 95 -26.10 -22.38 11.54
N PRO A 96 -26.07 -23.53 10.85
CA PRO A 96 -26.65 -24.78 11.35
C PRO A 96 -26.14 -25.19 12.74
N ASP A 97 -26.94 -25.96 13.49
CA ASP A 97 -26.64 -26.34 14.89
C ASP A 97 -25.50 -27.35 15.02
N TRP A 98 -25.06 -28.00 13.91
CA TRP A 98 -23.87 -28.82 13.92
C TRP A 98 -22.57 -28.00 14.08
N ILE A 99 -22.61 -26.67 13.89
CA ILE A 99 -21.51 -25.75 14.21
C ILE A 99 -21.58 -25.38 15.68
N SER A 100 -20.51 -25.70 16.42
CA SER A 100 -20.50 -25.50 17.86
C SER A 100 -20.74 -24.03 18.26
N PRO A 101 -21.37 -23.78 19.41
CA PRO A 101 -21.56 -22.41 19.93
C PRO A 101 -20.24 -21.66 20.10
N GLU A 102 -19.16 -22.37 20.46
CA GLU A 102 -17.80 -21.81 20.59
C GLU A 102 -17.29 -21.29 19.24
N THR A 103 -17.46 -22.07 18.18
CA THR A 103 -17.07 -21.68 16.81
C THR A 103 -17.87 -20.45 16.34
N LYS A 104 -19.17 -20.44 16.58
CA LYS A 104 -20.04 -19.28 16.28
C LYS A 104 -19.59 -18.02 17.05
N ARG A 105 -19.28 -18.13 18.36
CA ARG A 105 -18.76 -17.03 19.18
C ARG A 105 -17.42 -16.53 18.68
N GLY A 106 -16.50 -17.43 18.35
CA GLY A 106 -15.20 -17.09 17.76
C GLY A 106 -15.34 -16.31 16.44
N ALA A 107 -16.23 -16.77 15.57
CA ALA A 107 -16.54 -16.08 14.31
C ALA A 107 -17.15 -14.69 14.52
N ILE A 108 -18.06 -14.54 15.48
CA ILE A 108 -18.65 -13.24 15.84
C ILE A 108 -17.59 -12.29 16.40
N SER A 109 -16.69 -12.78 17.26
CA SER A 109 -15.58 -11.98 17.78
C SER A 109 -14.61 -11.53 16.67
N LEU A 110 -14.30 -12.44 15.75
CA LEU A 110 -13.47 -12.12 14.57
C LEU A 110 -14.14 -11.05 13.69
N VAL A 111 -15.42 -11.19 13.40
CA VAL A 111 -16.19 -10.18 12.65
C VAL A 111 -16.17 -8.84 13.40
N GLY A 112 -16.37 -8.85 14.72
CA GLY A 112 -16.27 -7.64 15.55
C GLY A 112 -14.92 -6.95 15.42
N GLY A 113 -13.82 -7.71 15.48
CA GLY A 113 -12.47 -7.22 15.28
C GLY A 113 -12.26 -6.62 13.88
N LEU A 114 -12.65 -7.36 12.84
CA LEU A 114 -12.51 -6.89 11.44
C LEU A 114 -13.29 -5.60 11.16
N TYR A 115 -14.50 -5.48 11.72
CA TYR A 115 -15.27 -4.24 11.61
C TYR A 115 -14.76 -3.09 12.47
N GLY A 116 -13.91 -3.38 13.48
CA GLY A 116 -13.22 -2.39 14.28
C GLY A 116 -12.00 -1.78 13.61
N LEU A 117 -11.45 -2.44 12.58
CA LEU A 117 -10.28 -1.95 11.86
C LEU A 117 -10.58 -0.67 11.06
N SER A 118 -9.62 0.26 11.04
CA SER A 118 -9.63 1.39 10.12
C SER A 118 -9.52 0.92 8.66
N LEU A 119 -9.84 1.79 7.70
CA LEU A 119 -9.65 1.47 6.28
C LEU A 119 -8.17 1.21 5.96
N GLY A 120 -7.26 1.98 6.54
CA GLY A 120 -5.83 1.79 6.40
C GLY A 120 -5.38 0.42 6.90
N GLU A 121 -5.77 0.03 8.13
CA GLU A 121 -5.48 -1.30 8.67
C GLU A 121 -6.01 -2.41 7.77
N ARG A 122 -7.24 -2.27 7.23
CA ARG A 122 -7.79 -3.26 6.30
C ARG A 122 -6.98 -3.38 5.03
N CYS A 123 -6.50 -2.28 4.46
CA CYS A 123 -5.62 -2.30 3.30
C CYS A 123 -4.33 -3.06 3.62
N VAL A 124 -3.69 -2.79 4.76
CA VAL A 124 -2.47 -3.49 5.18
C VAL A 124 -2.73 -4.98 5.37
N TYR A 125 -3.78 -5.37 6.11
CA TYR A 125 -4.13 -6.78 6.31
C TYR A 125 -4.54 -7.47 5.01
N SER A 126 -5.19 -6.78 4.09
CA SER A 126 -5.53 -7.32 2.76
C SER A 126 -4.27 -7.62 1.94
N MET A 127 -3.28 -6.72 1.97
CA MET A 127 -1.99 -6.96 1.31
C MET A 127 -1.25 -8.14 1.93
N ILE A 128 -1.21 -8.25 3.26
CA ILE A 128 -0.62 -9.39 3.97
C ILE A 128 -1.33 -10.69 3.58
N THR A 129 -2.67 -10.68 3.61
CA THR A 129 -3.49 -11.87 3.24
C THR A 129 -3.22 -12.29 1.82
N LEU A 130 -3.14 -11.36 0.86
CA LEU A 130 -2.82 -11.67 -0.54
C LEU A 130 -1.45 -12.35 -0.67
N ASN A 131 -0.43 -11.87 0.04
CA ASN A 131 0.90 -12.48 0.06
C ASN A 131 0.86 -13.90 0.62
N ILE A 132 0.12 -14.14 1.72
CA ILE A 132 -0.04 -15.47 2.32
C ILE A 132 -0.76 -16.41 1.36
N VAL A 133 -1.83 -15.96 0.69
CA VAL A 133 -2.56 -16.75 -0.30
C VAL A 133 -1.65 -17.14 -1.47
N VAL A 134 -0.93 -16.17 -2.05
CA VAL A 134 0.01 -16.43 -3.14
C VAL A 134 1.11 -17.39 -2.70
N PHE A 135 1.63 -17.27 -1.48
CA PHE A 135 2.59 -18.20 -0.91
C PHE A 135 2.01 -19.61 -0.80
N GLY A 136 0.75 -19.77 -0.41
CA GLY A 136 0.03 -21.05 -0.41
C GLY A 136 -0.11 -21.64 -1.82
N LEU A 137 -0.45 -20.82 -2.81
CA LEU A 137 -0.57 -21.26 -4.21
C LEU A 137 0.75 -21.83 -4.75
N TRP A 138 1.90 -21.30 -4.35
CA TRP A 138 3.22 -21.87 -4.66
C TRP A 138 3.46 -23.26 -4.07
N ARG A 139 2.66 -23.74 -3.12
CA ARG A 139 2.76 -25.07 -2.51
C ARG A 139 1.86 -26.10 -3.19
N VAL A 140 1.04 -25.69 -4.17
CA VAL A 140 0.17 -26.58 -4.94
C VAL A 140 0.91 -27.07 -6.20
N PRO A 141 1.31 -28.35 -6.32
CA PRO A 141 2.14 -28.84 -7.43
C PRO A 141 1.56 -28.55 -8.81
N ARG A 142 0.24 -28.65 -8.96
CA ARG A 142 -0.46 -28.40 -10.24
C ARG A 142 -0.38 -26.93 -10.70
N LEU A 143 -0.15 -26.01 -9.77
CA LEU A 143 -0.08 -24.55 -10.06
C LEU A 143 1.35 -24.07 -10.29
N LEU A 144 2.38 -24.87 -9.96
CA LEU A 144 3.77 -24.45 -10.08
C LEU A 144 4.14 -23.85 -11.45
N PRO A 145 3.74 -24.44 -12.61
CA PRO A 145 4.06 -23.84 -13.90
C PRO A 145 3.40 -22.46 -14.10
N THR A 146 2.17 -22.30 -13.63
CA THR A 146 1.44 -21.03 -13.69
C THR A 146 2.07 -19.98 -12.78
N MET A 147 2.43 -20.38 -11.54
CA MET A 147 3.10 -19.50 -10.60
C MET A 147 4.46 -19.06 -11.12
N ALA A 148 5.30 -19.97 -11.63
CA ALA A 148 6.58 -19.64 -12.22
C ALA A 148 6.45 -18.72 -13.46
N ARG A 149 5.38 -18.90 -14.24
CA ARG A 149 5.12 -18.11 -15.44
C ARG A 149 4.61 -16.68 -15.16
N HIS A 150 3.85 -16.49 -14.09
CA HIS A 150 3.08 -15.26 -13.84
C HIS A 150 3.42 -14.55 -12.54
N PHE A 151 4.03 -15.24 -11.56
CA PHE A 151 4.34 -14.72 -10.23
C PHE A 151 5.83 -14.77 -9.88
N LEU A 152 6.68 -15.02 -10.86
CA LEU A 152 8.13 -14.89 -10.80
C LEU A 152 8.56 -13.96 -11.93
N HIS A 153 9.26 -12.86 -11.60
CA HIS A 153 9.80 -11.99 -12.62
C HIS A 153 11.10 -12.59 -13.18
N GLN A 154 11.05 -13.01 -14.43
CA GLN A 154 12.21 -13.55 -15.16
C GLN A 154 12.65 -12.50 -16.19
N PRO A 155 13.88 -11.95 -16.10
CA PRO A 155 14.35 -10.87 -16.97
C PRO A 155 14.25 -11.19 -18.49
N HIS A 156 14.47 -12.44 -18.86
CA HIS A 156 14.41 -12.89 -20.27
C HIS A 156 13.00 -13.20 -20.78
N SER A 157 11.97 -13.12 -19.93
CA SER A 157 10.59 -13.53 -20.33
C SER A 157 9.86 -12.48 -21.14
N GLY A 158 10.32 -11.25 -21.18
CA GLY A 158 9.62 -10.12 -21.81
C GLY A 158 8.33 -9.66 -21.11
N LYS A 159 7.93 -10.31 -20.01
CA LYS A 159 6.65 -10.07 -19.33
C LYS A 159 6.78 -8.99 -18.27
N ALA A 160 6.56 -7.73 -18.65
CA ALA A 160 6.70 -6.59 -17.75
C ALA A 160 5.73 -6.65 -16.53
N TYR A 161 4.49 -7.12 -16.71
CA TYR A 161 3.51 -7.20 -15.62
C TYR A 161 3.97 -8.08 -14.44
N THR A 162 4.90 -9.03 -14.68
CA THR A 162 5.44 -9.86 -13.62
C THR A 162 6.29 -9.08 -12.62
N MET A 163 6.70 -7.85 -12.93
CA MET A 163 7.29 -6.94 -11.94
C MET A 163 6.31 -6.60 -10.81
N LEU A 164 5.01 -6.53 -11.13
CA LEU A 164 3.96 -6.35 -10.13
C LEU A 164 3.60 -7.65 -9.42
N THR A 165 3.31 -8.71 -10.17
CA THR A 165 2.79 -9.96 -9.58
C THR A 165 3.83 -10.69 -8.73
N SER A 166 5.12 -10.57 -9.06
CA SER A 166 6.20 -11.18 -8.28
C SER A 166 6.38 -10.55 -6.89
N MET A 167 5.89 -9.33 -6.67
CA MET A 167 5.89 -8.69 -5.35
C MET A 167 5.11 -9.49 -4.30
N PHE A 168 4.12 -10.27 -4.72
CA PHE A 168 3.28 -11.07 -3.82
C PHE A 168 3.82 -12.48 -3.58
N SER A 169 4.95 -12.84 -4.18
CA SER A 169 5.57 -14.16 -4.08
C SER A 169 6.72 -14.18 -3.10
N HIS A 170 6.89 -15.31 -2.39
CA HIS A 170 7.98 -15.48 -1.43
C HIS A 170 8.60 -16.89 -1.55
N ALA A 171 9.94 -16.98 -1.53
CA ALA A 171 10.67 -18.23 -1.72
C ALA A 171 10.54 -19.16 -0.51
N THR A 172 10.63 -18.61 0.71
CA THR A 172 10.65 -19.38 1.96
C THR A 172 9.66 -18.81 2.98
N PRO A 173 9.23 -19.61 3.98
CA PRO A 173 8.40 -19.12 5.08
C PRO A 173 9.06 -17.97 5.86
N VAL A 174 10.37 -18.04 6.06
CA VAL A 174 11.14 -17.01 6.76
C VAL A 174 11.13 -15.69 5.96
N HIS A 175 11.30 -15.77 4.64
CA HIS A 175 11.23 -14.62 3.74
C HIS A 175 9.83 -13.97 3.79
N LEU A 176 8.76 -14.77 3.75
CA LEU A 176 7.40 -14.28 3.92
C LEU A 176 7.22 -13.60 5.27
N PHE A 177 7.62 -14.27 6.36
CA PHE A 177 7.42 -13.80 7.72
C PHE A 177 8.01 -12.39 7.94
N PHE A 178 9.29 -12.20 7.59
CA PHE A 178 9.93 -10.89 7.77
C PHE A 178 9.34 -9.80 6.88
N ASN A 179 8.94 -10.13 5.65
CA ASN A 179 8.24 -9.16 4.80
C ASN A 179 6.88 -8.78 5.38
N MET A 180 6.10 -9.73 5.86
CA MET A 180 4.76 -9.44 6.41
C MET A 180 4.85 -8.70 7.74
N LEU A 181 5.82 -9.02 8.59
CA LEU A 181 6.07 -8.29 9.84
C LEU A 181 6.46 -6.83 9.55
N SER A 182 7.36 -6.61 8.58
CA SER A 182 7.77 -5.26 8.18
C SER A 182 6.64 -4.50 7.49
N LEU A 183 5.86 -5.17 6.61
CA LEU A 183 4.69 -4.57 5.96
C LEU A 183 3.62 -4.17 6.98
N TRP A 184 3.38 -5.01 7.98
CA TRP A 184 2.45 -4.71 9.07
C TRP A 184 2.90 -3.45 9.82
N GLY A 185 4.14 -3.43 10.33
CA GLY A 185 4.65 -2.30 11.11
C GLY A 185 4.68 -0.99 10.30
N THR A 186 5.32 -0.99 9.14
CA THR A 186 5.44 0.21 8.30
C THR A 186 4.10 0.62 7.68
N GLY A 187 3.27 -0.35 7.29
CA GLY A 187 1.96 -0.10 6.69
C GLY A 187 1.01 0.61 7.65
N ILE A 188 0.90 0.14 8.89
CA ILE A 188 0.08 0.80 9.91
C ILE A 188 0.57 2.23 10.15
N LEU A 189 1.89 2.44 10.36
CA LEU A 189 2.45 3.78 10.58
C LEU A 189 2.18 4.73 9.40
N VAL A 190 2.24 4.24 8.17
CA VAL A 190 1.95 5.05 6.98
C VAL A 190 0.46 5.37 6.90
N THR A 191 -0.42 4.39 7.10
CA THR A 191 -1.88 4.60 6.97
C THR A 191 -2.48 5.41 8.11
N ASP A 192 -1.77 5.61 9.21
CA ASP A 192 -2.16 6.54 10.28
C ASP A 192 -2.00 8.02 9.86
N VAL A 193 -1.17 8.30 8.84
CA VAL A 193 -0.82 9.68 8.43
C VAL A 193 -1.15 10.00 6.99
N VAL A 194 -1.35 9.00 6.13
CA VAL A 194 -1.76 9.20 4.73
C VAL A 194 -2.98 8.35 4.39
N PRO A 195 -3.80 8.78 3.41
CA PRO A 195 -4.93 7.97 2.93
C PRO A 195 -4.48 6.59 2.43
N GLU A 196 -5.34 5.59 2.60
CA GLU A 196 -5.07 4.22 2.17
C GLU A 196 -4.82 4.08 0.67
N GLU A 197 -5.46 4.89 -0.17
CA GLU A 197 -5.19 4.92 -1.61
C GLU A 197 -3.76 5.39 -1.89
N HIS A 198 -3.27 6.35 -1.12
CA HIS A 198 -1.91 6.85 -1.22
C HIS A 198 -0.89 5.78 -0.78
N PHE A 199 -1.18 5.09 0.34
CA PHE A 199 -0.38 3.94 0.78
C PHE A 199 -0.25 2.87 -0.31
N ILE A 200 -1.38 2.48 -0.96
CA ILE A 200 -1.39 1.50 -2.04
C ILE A 200 -0.53 1.97 -3.21
N ALA A 201 -0.69 3.25 -3.63
CA ALA A 201 0.08 3.82 -4.72
C ALA A 201 1.59 3.79 -4.43
N MET A 202 2.01 4.18 -3.23
CA MET A 202 3.42 4.15 -2.82
C MET A 202 3.98 2.74 -2.78
N TYR A 203 3.29 1.81 -2.12
CA TYR A 203 3.73 0.42 -1.97
C TYR A 203 3.93 -0.28 -3.31
N LEU A 204 2.91 -0.22 -4.19
CA LEU A 204 2.96 -0.88 -5.50
C LEU A 204 4.01 -0.25 -6.41
N SER A 205 4.10 1.07 -6.42
CA SER A 205 5.07 1.79 -7.26
C SER A 205 6.51 1.52 -6.83
N ALA A 206 6.78 1.60 -5.53
CA ALA A 206 8.11 1.32 -4.98
C ALA A 206 8.55 -0.12 -5.31
N GLY A 207 7.64 -1.10 -5.19
CA GLY A 207 7.92 -2.49 -5.50
C GLY A 207 8.18 -2.72 -7.00
N VAL A 208 7.37 -2.14 -7.88
CA VAL A 208 7.54 -2.26 -9.34
C VAL A 208 8.84 -1.60 -9.78
N ILE A 209 9.17 -0.40 -9.30
CA ILE A 209 10.41 0.30 -9.67
C ILE A 209 11.63 -0.44 -9.10
N SER A 210 11.53 -1.00 -7.90
CA SER A 210 12.57 -1.83 -7.30
C SER A 210 12.84 -3.10 -8.13
N CYS A 211 11.79 -3.76 -8.60
CA CYS A 211 11.92 -4.90 -9.50
C CYS A 211 12.51 -4.50 -10.86
N LEU A 212 12.15 -3.32 -11.40
CA LEU A 212 12.75 -2.77 -12.61
C LEU A 212 14.26 -2.52 -12.43
N ALA A 213 14.70 -2.02 -11.27
CA ALA A 213 16.12 -1.83 -10.99
C ALA A 213 16.89 -3.16 -11.01
N MET A 214 16.32 -4.24 -10.44
CA MET A 214 16.87 -5.60 -10.54
C MET A 214 16.89 -6.09 -11.99
N HIS A 215 15.86 -5.79 -12.78
CA HIS A 215 15.80 -6.12 -14.19
C HIS A 215 16.91 -5.42 -14.99
N ILE A 216 17.14 -4.13 -14.73
CA ILE A 216 18.24 -3.37 -15.35
C ILE A 216 19.60 -3.94 -14.93
N GLN A 217 19.77 -4.27 -13.64
CA GLN A 217 20.97 -4.95 -13.16
C GLN A 217 21.25 -6.24 -13.95
N SER A 218 20.21 -7.03 -14.24
CA SER A 218 20.37 -8.26 -15.03
C SER A 218 20.79 -8.02 -16.47
N ALA A 219 20.37 -6.89 -17.06
CA ALA A 219 20.78 -6.50 -18.40
C ALA A 219 22.25 -6.06 -18.44
N LEU A 220 22.71 -5.37 -17.39
CA LEU A 220 24.10 -4.91 -17.28
C LEU A 220 25.06 -6.03 -16.84
N TYR A 221 24.56 -6.94 -16.01
CA TYR A 221 25.35 -8.02 -15.40
C TYR A 221 24.61 -9.36 -15.53
N PRO A 222 24.78 -10.10 -16.63
CA PRO A 222 24.02 -11.34 -16.90
C PRO A 222 24.14 -12.40 -15.81
N ALA A 223 25.20 -12.41 -15.02
CA ALA A 223 25.35 -13.31 -13.87
C ALA A 223 24.27 -13.13 -12.79
N PHE A 224 23.55 -12.01 -12.79
CA PHE A 224 22.42 -11.70 -11.91
C PHE A 224 21.04 -11.90 -12.60
N ALA A 225 21.01 -12.43 -13.83
CA ALA A 225 19.77 -12.69 -14.56
C ALA A 225 19.03 -13.94 -14.03
N ILE A 226 18.70 -13.90 -12.74
CA ILE A 226 17.92 -14.90 -12.04
C ILE A 226 16.47 -14.44 -11.89
N GLY A 227 15.56 -15.32 -11.47
CA GLY A 227 14.19 -14.92 -11.18
C GLY A 227 14.08 -14.11 -9.90
N TYR A 228 13.27 -13.05 -9.92
CA TYR A 228 13.02 -12.14 -8.79
C TYR A 228 11.61 -12.29 -8.25
N LEU A 229 11.48 -12.24 -6.93
CA LEU A 229 10.22 -12.26 -6.21
C LEU A 229 10.38 -11.66 -4.81
N GLY A 230 9.31 -11.14 -4.25
CA GLY A 230 9.26 -10.62 -2.88
C GLY A 230 8.66 -9.21 -2.77
N ALA A 231 8.00 -8.96 -1.64
CA ALA A 231 7.38 -7.69 -1.30
C ALA A 231 8.40 -6.61 -0.88
N SER A 232 9.65 -7.00 -0.65
CA SER A 232 10.63 -6.20 0.08
C SER A 232 10.93 -4.82 -0.56
N GLY A 233 10.93 -4.70 -1.89
CA GLY A 233 11.12 -3.41 -2.56
C GLY A 233 10.04 -2.39 -2.18
N GLY A 234 8.77 -2.82 -2.12
CA GLY A 234 7.66 -2.00 -1.64
C GLY A 234 7.76 -1.69 -0.15
N VAL A 235 8.12 -2.69 0.67
CA VAL A 235 8.30 -2.52 2.13
C VAL A 235 9.40 -1.51 2.44
N TYR A 236 10.57 -1.61 1.77
CA TYR A 236 11.65 -0.64 1.93
C TYR A 236 11.22 0.77 1.49
N GLY A 237 10.37 0.87 0.45
CA GLY A 237 9.76 2.14 0.07
C GLY A 237 8.94 2.76 1.19
N LEU A 238 8.08 1.97 1.85
CA LEU A 238 7.32 2.43 3.01
C LEU A 238 8.22 2.79 4.20
N MET A 239 9.28 2.02 4.47
CA MET A 239 10.26 2.34 5.51
C MET A 239 10.94 3.69 5.24
N GLY A 240 11.27 3.99 3.97
CA GLY A 240 11.80 5.28 3.56
C GLY A 240 10.84 6.42 3.84
N VAL A 241 9.56 6.25 3.51
CA VAL A 241 8.50 7.23 3.82
C VAL A 241 8.38 7.46 5.32
N VAL A 242 8.27 6.39 6.14
CA VAL A 242 8.19 6.48 7.60
C VAL A 242 9.40 7.22 8.18
N THR A 243 10.59 6.97 7.65
CA THR A 243 11.82 7.63 8.10
C THR A 243 11.75 9.15 7.96
N VAL A 244 11.27 9.65 6.81
CA VAL A 244 11.14 11.10 6.58
C VAL A 244 10.01 11.69 7.43
N LEU A 245 8.85 11.02 7.48
CA LEU A 245 7.71 11.49 8.26
C LEU A 245 8.06 11.56 9.75
N TYR A 246 8.80 10.57 10.27
CA TYR A 246 9.29 10.60 11.64
C TYR A 246 10.29 11.75 11.88
N ALA A 247 11.26 11.94 10.98
CA ALA A 247 12.23 13.02 11.11
C ALA A 247 11.58 14.40 11.15
N ARG A 248 10.44 14.57 10.45
CA ARG A 248 9.70 15.84 10.43
C ARG A 248 8.79 16.06 11.64
N ASN A 249 8.16 15.00 12.13
CA ASN A 249 7.09 15.10 13.12
C ASN A 249 7.49 14.61 14.52
N GLY A 250 8.63 13.95 14.68
CA GLY A 250 9.15 13.41 15.94
C GLY A 250 8.38 12.20 16.50
N LYS A 251 7.10 12.01 16.12
CA LYS A 251 6.23 10.93 16.56
C LYS A 251 5.15 10.70 15.50
N LEU A 252 4.94 9.45 15.07
CA LEU A 252 3.95 9.12 14.04
C LEU A 252 2.68 8.49 14.62
N SER A 253 2.78 7.67 15.65
CA SER A 253 1.64 6.99 16.28
C SER A 253 1.91 6.68 17.74
N GLU A 254 0.88 6.76 18.58
CA GLU A 254 0.91 6.31 19.97
C GLU A 254 0.58 4.81 20.08
N SER A 255 -0.02 4.26 19.05
CA SER A 255 -0.62 2.92 19.06
C SER A 255 0.38 1.79 18.80
N PHE A 256 1.62 2.11 18.36
CA PHE A 256 2.59 1.08 17.99
C PHE A 256 3.81 1.06 18.91
N PRO A 257 4.08 -0.08 19.62
CA PRO A 257 5.16 -0.17 20.60
C PRO A 257 6.57 -0.18 19.98
N LEU A 258 6.73 -0.62 18.73
CA LEU A 258 7.94 -0.38 17.94
C LEU A 258 7.88 1.07 17.47
N THR A 259 8.39 1.93 18.31
CA THR A 259 8.35 3.37 18.09
C THR A 259 8.82 3.73 16.69
N SER A 260 8.14 4.68 16.07
CA SER A 260 8.56 5.32 14.83
C SER A 260 10.06 5.67 14.79
N ALA A 261 10.71 5.84 15.97
CA ALA A 261 12.15 6.04 16.12
C ALA A 261 13.01 4.85 15.69
N THR A 262 12.51 3.61 15.77
CA THR A 262 13.29 2.42 15.38
C THR A 262 13.32 2.21 13.86
N MET A 263 12.32 2.72 13.12
CA MET A 263 12.23 2.52 11.67
C MET A 263 13.38 3.16 10.88
N PRO A 264 13.81 4.41 11.17
CA PRO A 264 15.00 4.98 10.54
C PRO A 264 16.26 4.15 10.77
N ILE A 265 16.44 3.65 11.99
CA ILE A 265 17.59 2.81 12.37
C ILE A 265 17.53 1.48 11.59
N LEU A 266 16.39 0.82 11.57
CA LEU A 266 16.20 -0.42 10.83
C LEU A 266 16.46 -0.23 9.33
N LEU A 267 15.96 0.85 8.74
CA LEU A 267 16.22 1.17 7.33
C LEU A 267 17.72 1.36 7.08
N LEU A 268 18.39 2.19 7.88
CA LEU A 268 19.83 2.47 7.71
C LEU A 268 20.69 1.22 7.87
N VAL A 269 20.43 0.41 8.91
CA VAL A 269 21.17 -0.85 9.15
C VAL A 269 20.92 -1.84 8.00
N SER A 270 19.68 -1.97 7.55
CA SER A 270 19.34 -2.85 6.44
C SER A 270 20.00 -2.40 5.14
N MET A 271 19.93 -1.09 4.81
CA MET A 271 20.57 -0.56 3.60
C MET A 271 22.09 -0.67 3.65
N ALA A 272 22.72 -0.48 4.82
CA ALA A 272 24.14 -0.72 5.00
C ALA A 272 24.50 -2.20 4.76
N SER A 273 23.71 -3.12 5.29
CA SER A 273 23.86 -4.56 5.01
C SER A 273 23.71 -4.88 3.52
N ASP A 274 22.75 -4.24 2.84
CA ASP A 274 22.54 -4.41 1.39
C ASP A 274 23.75 -3.90 0.58
N CYS A 275 24.34 -2.76 0.97
CA CYS A 275 25.58 -2.26 0.37
C CYS A 275 26.75 -3.27 0.53
N VAL A 276 26.87 -3.88 1.71
CA VAL A 276 27.86 -4.94 1.96
C VAL A 276 27.57 -6.14 1.07
N GLY A 277 26.31 -6.60 0.98
CA GLY A 277 25.91 -7.71 0.12
C GLY A 277 26.23 -7.48 -1.36
N ILE A 278 26.04 -6.24 -1.85
CA ILE A 278 26.43 -5.85 -3.23
C ILE A 278 27.96 -5.88 -3.39
N ALA A 279 28.69 -5.27 -2.46
CA ALA A 279 30.15 -5.17 -2.53
C ALA A 279 30.81 -6.57 -2.55
N PHE A 280 30.30 -7.49 -1.73
CA PHE A 280 30.79 -8.88 -1.65
C PHE A 280 30.10 -9.83 -2.66
N LYS A 281 29.24 -9.30 -3.54
CA LYS A 281 28.53 -10.07 -4.58
C LYS A 281 27.75 -11.26 -4.01
N TRP A 282 27.18 -11.11 -2.82
CA TRP A 282 26.33 -12.14 -2.24
C TRP A 282 25.09 -12.35 -3.10
N ARG A 283 24.59 -13.59 -3.11
CA ARG A 283 23.46 -13.98 -3.95
C ARG A 283 22.27 -14.41 -3.07
N GLY A 284 21.08 -14.41 -3.64
CA GLY A 284 19.87 -14.91 -2.96
C GLY A 284 19.03 -13.83 -2.26
N VAL A 285 19.53 -12.58 -2.21
CA VAL A 285 18.78 -11.43 -1.69
C VAL A 285 18.76 -10.34 -2.74
N GLY A 286 17.64 -9.62 -2.84
CA GLY A 286 17.43 -8.53 -3.80
C GLY A 286 18.01 -7.18 -3.30
N TYR A 287 19.28 -7.14 -2.98
CA TYR A 287 19.94 -5.93 -2.40
C TYR A 287 19.64 -4.65 -3.17
N VAL A 288 19.73 -4.70 -4.51
CA VAL A 288 19.44 -3.55 -5.37
C VAL A 288 17.96 -3.13 -5.26
N ALA A 289 17.05 -4.09 -5.14
CA ALA A 289 15.64 -3.78 -4.93
C ALA A 289 15.40 -3.07 -3.59
N HIS A 290 16.05 -3.51 -2.52
CA HIS A 290 15.95 -2.90 -1.19
C HIS A 290 16.46 -1.46 -1.20
N LEU A 291 17.69 -1.25 -1.71
CA LEU A 291 18.26 0.10 -1.81
C LEU A 291 17.40 1.02 -2.68
N THR A 292 16.93 0.52 -3.83
CA THR A 292 16.05 1.30 -4.72
C THR A 292 14.75 1.66 -4.00
N GLY A 293 14.10 0.71 -3.33
CA GLY A 293 12.87 0.95 -2.57
C GLY A 293 13.07 2.00 -1.49
N GLY A 294 14.08 1.83 -0.64
CA GLY A 294 14.37 2.77 0.46
C GLY A 294 14.68 4.19 -0.03
N ILE A 295 15.54 4.32 -1.06
CA ILE A 295 15.84 5.62 -1.68
C ILE A 295 14.59 6.26 -2.28
N LEU A 296 13.78 5.50 -3.00
CA LEU A 296 12.53 6.01 -3.58
C LEU A 296 11.56 6.49 -2.51
N GLY A 297 11.41 5.75 -1.41
CA GLY A 297 10.53 6.15 -0.31
C GLY A 297 10.98 7.46 0.34
N VAL A 298 12.27 7.59 0.63
CA VAL A 298 12.86 8.83 1.16
C VAL A 298 12.68 9.98 0.17
N ALA A 299 13.06 9.78 -1.09
CA ALA A 299 12.96 10.80 -2.13
C ALA A 299 11.51 11.24 -2.36
N TYR A 300 10.58 10.28 -2.37
CA TYR A 300 9.16 10.59 -2.52
C TYR A 300 8.64 11.44 -1.37
N ALA A 301 8.87 11.02 -0.13
CA ALA A 301 8.38 11.75 1.04
C ALA A 301 9.03 13.13 1.18
N GLU A 302 10.30 13.26 0.79
CA GLU A 302 11.06 14.52 0.91
C GLU A 302 10.66 15.53 -0.15
N TRP A 303 10.52 15.10 -1.42
CA TRP A 303 10.41 16.03 -2.55
C TRP A 303 9.12 15.93 -3.34
N TYR A 304 8.43 14.79 -3.34
CA TYR A 304 7.30 14.51 -4.24
C TYR A 304 5.95 14.33 -3.56
N SER A 305 5.87 14.35 -2.23
CA SER A 305 4.58 14.19 -1.52
C SER A 305 3.54 15.23 -1.94
N GLY A 306 3.95 16.47 -2.22
CA GLY A 306 3.06 17.51 -2.72
C GLY A 306 2.49 17.26 -4.13
N VAL A 307 3.04 16.33 -4.91
CA VAL A 307 2.45 15.92 -6.21
C VAL A 307 1.13 15.19 -5.98
N TRP A 308 1.06 14.35 -4.95
CA TRP A 308 -0.18 13.67 -4.56
C TRP A 308 -1.29 14.67 -4.25
N ASP A 309 -1.02 15.65 -3.40
CA ASP A 309 -2.01 16.66 -3.01
C ASP A 309 -2.53 17.42 -4.22
N LYS A 310 -1.62 17.82 -5.15
CA LYS A 310 -2.01 18.48 -6.41
C LYS A 310 -2.89 17.60 -7.28
N LEU A 311 -2.62 16.29 -7.37
CA LEU A 311 -3.45 15.36 -8.12
C LEU A 311 -4.84 15.26 -7.49
N VAL A 312 -4.95 15.03 -6.18
CA VAL A 312 -6.23 14.94 -5.47
C VAL A 312 -7.04 16.21 -5.66
N LEU A 313 -6.43 17.39 -5.43
CA LEU A 313 -7.10 18.70 -5.62
C LEU A 313 -7.56 18.90 -7.06
N SER A 314 -6.77 18.46 -8.05
CA SER A 314 -7.15 18.53 -9.47
C SER A 314 -8.38 17.69 -9.78
N PHE A 315 -8.51 16.49 -9.21
CA PHE A 315 -9.68 15.65 -9.36
C PHE A 315 -10.90 16.25 -8.63
N MET A 316 -10.73 16.74 -7.41
CA MET A 316 -11.80 17.41 -6.66
C MET A 316 -12.35 18.65 -7.40
N ALA A 317 -11.47 19.45 -8.01
CA ALA A 317 -11.89 20.60 -8.81
C ALA A 317 -12.70 20.23 -10.05
N ARG A 318 -12.52 19.03 -10.60
CA ARG A 318 -13.34 18.50 -11.71
C ARG A 318 -14.75 18.12 -11.25
N HIS A 319 -14.90 17.55 -10.06
CA HIS A 319 -16.21 17.25 -9.48
C HIS A 319 -17.00 18.52 -9.25
N ALA A 320 -16.40 19.52 -8.58
CA ALA A 320 -17.05 20.81 -8.31
C ALA A 320 -17.53 21.52 -9.58
N LYS A 321 -16.84 21.36 -10.72
CA LYS A 321 -17.27 21.95 -12.00
C LYS A 321 -18.44 21.21 -12.66
N LYS A 322 -18.60 19.92 -12.42
CA LYS A 322 -19.73 19.14 -12.94
C LYS A 322 -21.02 19.54 -12.23
N ASP A 323 -20.99 19.68 -10.91
CA ASP A 323 -22.16 20.05 -10.10
C ASP A 323 -22.68 21.48 -10.40
N VAL A 324 -21.82 22.38 -10.91
CA VAL A 324 -22.24 23.72 -11.33
C VAL A 324 -22.83 23.75 -12.74
N ALA A 325 -22.59 22.68 -13.54
CA ALA A 325 -23.05 22.59 -14.93
C ALA A 325 -24.38 21.80 -15.08
N GLU A 326 -24.80 21.09 -14.05
CA GLU A 326 -26.11 20.41 -13.90
C GLU A 326 -27.08 21.29 -13.09
#